data_85a3855016d9d760a6edf777da4a15c9
#
_entry.id   85a3855016d9d760a6edf777da4a15c9
#
_cell.length_a   1.000
_cell.length_b   1.000
_cell.length_c   1.000
_cell.angle_alpha   90.00
_cell.angle_beta   90.00
_cell.angle_gamma   90.00
#
_symmetry.space_group_name_H-M   'P 1'
#
loop_
_entity.id
_entity.type
_entity.pdbx_description
1 polymer ?
#
loop_
_entity_poly.entity_id
_entity_poly.type
_entity_poly.pdbx_seq_one_letter_code
_entity_poly.pdbx_strand_id
1 'polypeptide(L)'
;MKGSMIAGPGIAGIIVVSLGTHATYVATSLFFLLGAALLIRINEGPVVADPDKKSHFTKELREGLRVVWYYKWIAAMILMATLQLMLVIGVENVLLPVITKRDFGTASVYATSAALFSLGGAISAIIFIKIKVKNPGLVSVVVWGLFILAPLVLAFPVSRWMIFLAYFAAGFSVGPWEAFWATQVQREVPAEYQGR
;
A
#
# COMPACT_ATOMS: atom_id res chain seq x y z
N MET A 1 1.81 -13.08 -0.47
CA MET A 1 1.99 -11.68 -0.88
C MET A 1 2.52 -10.75 0.22
N LYS A 2 2.14 -10.90 1.52
CA LYS A 2 2.61 -9.96 2.58
C LYS A 2 4.09 -10.09 2.97
N GLY A 3 4.72 -11.26 2.81
CA GLY A 3 6.15 -11.44 3.13
C GLY A 3 7.10 -10.62 2.25
N SER A 4 6.77 -10.47 0.97
CA SER A 4 7.57 -9.68 0.02
C SER A 4 7.50 -8.17 0.29
N MET A 5 6.37 -7.66 0.78
CA MET A 5 6.23 -6.26 1.14
C MET A 5 7.05 -5.89 2.38
N ILE A 6 7.31 -6.85 3.25
CA ILE A 6 8.13 -6.66 4.46
C ILE A 6 9.62 -6.79 4.14
N ALA A 7 9.99 -7.87 3.46
CA ALA A 7 11.37 -8.16 3.14
C ALA A 7 11.92 -7.27 2.00
N GLY A 8 11.04 -6.85 1.07
CA GLY A 8 11.42 -6.11 -0.13
C GLY A 8 12.23 -4.85 0.14
N PRO A 9 11.73 -3.89 0.94
CA PRO A 9 12.47 -2.66 1.22
C PRO A 9 13.80 -2.89 1.93
N GLY A 10 13.86 -3.89 2.85
CA GLY A 10 15.09 -4.26 3.54
C GLY A 10 16.15 -4.83 2.59
N ILE A 11 15.75 -5.79 1.75
CA ILE A 11 16.63 -6.39 0.74
C ILE A 11 17.08 -5.35 -0.28
N ALA A 12 16.14 -4.53 -0.78
CA ALA A 12 16.46 -3.46 -1.72
C ALA A 12 17.45 -2.45 -1.12
N GLY A 13 17.27 -2.07 0.15
CA GLY A 13 18.19 -1.19 0.87
C GLY A 13 19.61 -1.77 0.96
N ILE A 14 19.74 -3.06 1.30
CA ILE A 14 21.03 -3.75 1.35
C ILE A 14 21.69 -3.78 -0.04
N ILE A 15 20.93 -4.10 -1.09
CA ILE A 15 21.44 -4.17 -2.46
C ILE A 15 21.92 -2.78 -2.92
N VAL A 16 21.13 -1.72 -2.67
CA VAL A 16 21.51 -0.34 -3.04
C VAL A 16 22.78 0.08 -2.34
N VAL A 17 22.92 -0.20 -1.05
CA VAL A 17 24.10 0.19 -0.26
C VAL A 17 25.33 -0.62 -0.64
N SER A 18 25.18 -1.91 -0.93
CA SER A 18 26.33 -2.79 -1.21
C SER A 18 26.77 -2.79 -2.67
N LEU A 19 25.84 -2.75 -3.62
CA LEU A 19 26.11 -2.88 -5.06
C LEU A 19 25.85 -1.60 -5.86
N GLY A 20 25.30 -0.58 -5.22
CA GLY A 20 24.98 0.69 -5.85
C GLY A 20 23.68 0.69 -6.66
N THR A 21 23.28 1.88 -7.07
CA THR A 21 21.98 2.13 -7.72
C THR A 21 21.84 1.40 -9.08
N HIS A 22 22.92 1.38 -9.88
CA HIS A 22 22.91 0.73 -11.19
C HIS A 22 22.64 -0.78 -11.08
N ALA A 23 23.32 -1.49 -10.19
CA ALA A 23 23.12 -2.92 -9.98
C ALA A 23 21.69 -3.23 -9.48
N THR A 24 21.13 -2.34 -8.67
CA THR A 24 19.74 -2.48 -8.19
C THR A 24 18.75 -2.38 -9.33
N TYR A 25 18.90 -1.42 -10.26
CA TYR A 25 18.03 -1.32 -11.42
C TYR A 25 18.15 -2.53 -12.34
N VAL A 26 19.38 -3.02 -12.58
CA VAL A 26 19.59 -4.25 -13.38
C VAL A 26 18.92 -5.45 -12.72
N ALA A 27 19.10 -5.65 -11.41
CA ALA A 27 18.45 -6.73 -10.68
C ALA A 27 16.92 -6.64 -10.76
N THR A 28 16.37 -5.45 -10.56
CA THR A 28 14.91 -5.21 -10.67
C THR A 28 14.40 -5.57 -12.07
N SER A 29 15.12 -5.13 -13.11
CA SER A 29 14.75 -5.45 -14.51
C SER A 29 14.77 -6.95 -14.79
N LEU A 30 15.76 -7.66 -14.26
CA LEU A 30 15.85 -9.13 -14.39
C LEU A 30 14.69 -9.83 -13.67
N PHE A 31 14.29 -9.36 -12.49
CA PHE A 31 13.12 -9.90 -11.79
C PHE A 31 11.82 -9.68 -12.56
N PHE A 32 11.65 -8.51 -13.21
CA PHE A 32 10.48 -8.27 -14.07
C PHE A 32 10.48 -9.20 -15.30
N LEU A 33 11.63 -9.39 -15.94
CA LEU A 33 11.75 -10.31 -17.08
C LEU A 33 11.46 -11.77 -16.68
N LEU A 34 11.97 -12.20 -15.52
CA LEU A 34 11.67 -13.52 -14.96
C LEU A 34 10.18 -13.68 -14.66
N GLY A 35 9.57 -12.67 -14.05
CA GLY A 35 8.12 -12.66 -13.79
C GLY A 35 7.31 -12.77 -15.10
N ALA A 36 7.65 -12.00 -16.12
CA ALA A 36 7.03 -12.06 -17.43
C ALA A 36 7.20 -13.44 -18.07
N ALA A 37 8.40 -14.01 -18.03
CA ALA A 37 8.67 -15.35 -18.56
C ALA A 37 7.87 -16.46 -17.86
N LEU A 38 7.67 -16.33 -16.54
CA LEU A 38 6.84 -17.25 -15.77
C LEU A 38 5.35 -17.11 -16.12
N LEU A 39 4.86 -15.89 -16.33
CA LEU A 39 3.48 -15.62 -16.73
C LEU A 39 3.15 -16.22 -18.09
N ILE A 40 4.07 -16.19 -19.07
CA ILE A 40 3.88 -16.82 -20.40
C ILE A 40 3.66 -18.33 -20.29
N ARG A 41 4.17 -18.96 -19.23
CA ARG A 41 4.00 -20.41 -18.98
C ARG A 41 2.70 -20.78 -18.26
N ILE A 42 1.97 -19.80 -17.75
CA ILE A 42 0.68 -20.05 -17.11
C ILE A 42 -0.35 -20.30 -18.19
N ASN A 43 -0.75 -21.55 -18.35
CA ASN A 43 -1.89 -21.91 -19.20
C ASN A 43 -3.15 -21.55 -18.40
N GLU A 44 -3.75 -20.41 -18.70
CA GLU A 44 -5.09 -20.12 -18.20
C GLU A 44 -6.03 -21.15 -18.86
N GLY A 45 -6.72 -21.94 -18.02
CA GLY A 45 -7.76 -22.83 -18.53
C GLY A 45 -8.78 -22.02 -19.35
N PRO A 46 -9.54 -22.68 -20.24
CA PRO A 46 -10.48 -21.97 -21.11
C PRO A 46 -11.40 -21.12 -20.23
N VAL A 47 -11.27 -19.80 -20.36
CA VAL A 47 -12.27 -18.88 -19.81
C VAL A 47 -13.56 -19.26 -20.51
N VAL A 48 -14.51 -19.84 -19.75
CA VAL A 48 -15.86 -20.08 -20.26
C VAL A 48 -16.49 -18.70 -20.43
N ALA A 49 -16.11 -18.06 -21.52
CA ALA A 49 -16.72 -16.83 -21.97
C ALA A 49 -18.14 -17.23 -22.39
N ASP A 50 -19.14 -16.73 -21.67
CA ASP A 50 -20.52 -16.82 -22.07
C ASP A 50 -20.67 -16.11 -23.43
N PRO A 51 -20.93 -16.84 -24.55
CA PRO A 51 -20.94 -16.27 -25.89
C PRO A 51 -21.98 -15.16 -26.08
N ASP A 52 -23.01 -15.15 -25.23
CA ASP A 52 -24.08 -14.14 -25.26
C ASP A 52 -23.76 -12.87 -24.47
N LYS A 53 -22.71 -12.86 -23.67
CA LYS A 53 -22.20 -11.65 -22.99
C LYS A 53 -21.22 -10.89 -23.90
N LYS A 54 -21.74 -10.23 -24.93
CA LYS A 54 -20.98 -9.10 -25.54
C LYS A 54 -20.90 -7.99 -24.49
N SER A 55 -19.91 -8.07 -23.60
CA SER A 55 -19.67 -7.05 -22.62
C SER A 55 -19.10 -5.81 -23.33
N HIS A 56 -19.90 -4.76 -23.36
CA HIS A 56 -19.39 -3.46 -23.76
C HIS A 56 -18.64 -2.87 -22.57
N PHE A 57 -17.34 -2.67 -22.69
CA PHE A 57 -16.48 -2.05 -21.66
C PHE A 57 -17.14 -0.83 -20.99
N THR A 58 -17.76 0.03 -21.78
CA THR A 58 -18.48 1.22 -21.28
C THR A 58 -19.68 0.87 -20.39
N LYS A 59 -20.38 -0.22 -20.69
CA LYS A 59 -21.50 -0.69 -19.88
C LYS A 59 -21.03 -1.24 -18.54
N GLU A 60 -19.97 -2.06 -18.56
CA GLU A 60 -19.37 -2.61 -17.33
C GLU A 60 -18.80 -1.51 -16.44
N LEU A 61 -18.09 -0.53 -17.03
CA LEU A 61 -17.58 0.63 -16.32
C LEU A 61 -18.72 1.44 -15.65
N ARG A 62 -19.81 1.66 -16.38
CA ARG A 62 -20.98 2.38 -15.86
C ARG A 62 -21.67 1.59 -14.73
N GLU A 63 -21.76 0.28 -14.86
CA GLU A 63 -22.30 -0.59 -13.81
C GLU A 63 -21.41 -0.56 -12.57
N GLY A 64 -20.10 -0.68 -12.72
CA GLY A 64 -19.15 -0.54 -11.62
C GLY A 64 -19.25 0.81 -10.90
N LEU A 65 -19.30 1.91 -11.65
CA LEU A 65 -19.52 3.26 -11.08
C LEU A 65 -20.86 3.37 -10.33
N ARG A 66 -21.94 2.77 -10.88
CA ARG A 66 -23.24 2.75 -10.20
C ARG A 66 -23.16 2.02 -8.87
N VAL A 67 -22.46 0.90 -8.80
CA VAL A 67 -22.25 0.14 -7.55
C VAL A 67 -21.49 0.98 -6.53
N VAL A 68 -20.41 1.66 -6.94
CA VAL A 68 -19.66 2.56 -6.07
C VAL A 68 -20.55 3.67 -5.50
N TRP A 69 -21.38 4.29 -6.33
CA TRP A 69 -22.29 5.35 -5.87
C TRP A 69 -23.46 4.81 -5.01
N TYR A 70 -23.89 3.58 -5.22
CA TYR A 70 -24.89 2.94 -4.38
C TYR A 70 -24.37 2.72 -2.96
N TYR A 71 -23.13 2.25 -2.82
CA TYR A 71 -22.47 2.11 -1.54
C TYR A 71 -21.70 3.40 -1.19
N LYS A 72 -22.41 4.39 -0.63
CA LYS A 72 -21.86 5.72 -0.30
C LYS A 72 -20.56 5.68 0.52
N TRP A 73 -20.42 4.69 1.39
CA TRP A 73 -19.20 4.51 2.17
C TRP A 73 -18.00 4.12 1.29
N ILE A 74 -18.20 3.31 0.24
CA ILE A 74 -17.14 2.97 -0.72
C ILE A 74 -16.73 4.22 -1.49
N ALA A 75 -17.68 5.01 -1.98
CA ALA A 75 -17.39 6.26 -2.67
C ALA A 75 -16.60 7.24 -1.79
N ALA A 76 -17.00 7.40 -0.52
CA ALA A 76 -16.29 8.25 0.44
C ALA A 76 -14.86 7.76 0.70
N MET A 77 -14.66 6.44 0.83
CA MET A 77 -13.36 5.84 1.04
C MET A 77 -12.43 5.98 -0.18
N ILE A 78 -12.97 5.78 -1.39
CA ILE A 78 -12.21 5.99 -2.63
C ILE A 78 -11.79 7.45 -2.74
N LEU A 79 -12.70 8.40 -2.48
CA LEU A 79 -12.39 9.82 -2.51
C LEU A 79 -11.30 10.17 -1.49
N MET A 80 -11.43 9.70 -0.25
CA MET A 80 -10.45 9.91 0.80
C MET A 80 -9.08 9.32 0.40
N ALA A 81 -9.05 8.08 -0.09
CA ALA A 81 -7.82 7.44 -0.53
C ALA A 81 -7.16 8.19 -1.69
N THR A 82 -7.95 8.68 -2.65
CA THR A 82 -7.45 9.47 -3.78
C THR A 82 -6.80 10.78 -3.30
N LEU A 83 -7.49 11.52 -2.43
CA LEU A 83 -6.95 12.75 -1.85
C LEU A 83 -5.67 12.48 -1.04
N GLN A 84 -5.65 11.41 -0.27
CA GLN A 84 -4.49 11.03 0.53
C GLN A 84 -3.30 10.60 -0.33
N LEU A 85 -3.53 9.79 -1.36
CA LEU A 85 -2.47 9.40 -2.31
C LEU A 85 -1.89 10.64 -3.00
N MET A 86 -2.73 11.59 -3.39
CA MET A 86 -2.31 12.78 -4.13
C MET A 86 -1.62 13.80 -3.22
N LEU A 87 -2.23 14.15 -2.08
CA LEU A 87 -1.81 15.28 -1.26
C LEU A 87 -0.83 14.90 -0.14
N VAL A 88 -0.78 13.62 0.26
CA VAL A 88 0.06 13.17 1.35
C VAL A 88 1.13 12.22 0.83
N ILE A 89 0.76 11.04 0.38
CA ILE A 89 1.72 9.99 0.00
C ILE A 89 2.60 10.41 -1.18
N GLY A 90 2.02 11.06 -2.21
CA GLY A 90 2.78 11.58 -3.34
C GLY A 90 3.82 12.62 -2.91
N VAL A 91 3.40 13.53 -2.02
CA VAL A 91 4.28 14.57 -1.48
C VAL A 91 5.36 13.99 -0.58
N GLU A 92 5.02 13.04 0.31
CA GLU A 92 5.97 12.38 1.21
C GLU A 92 7.05 11.60 0.45
N ASN A 93 6.69 10.90 -0.62
CA ASN A 93 7.65 10.15 -1.44
C ASN A 93 8.74 11.06 -2.04
N VAL A 94 8.43 12.33 -2.27
CA VAL A 94 9.40 13.32 -2.74
C VAL A 94 10.12 14.01 -1.57
N LEU A 95 9.37 14.44 -0.56
CA LEU A 95 9.92 15.24 0.54
C LEU A 95 10.80 14.43 1.49
N LEU A 96 10.42 13.19 1.80
CA LEU A 96 11.18 12.38 2.76
C LEU A 96 12.67 12.23 2.37
N PRO A 97 13.03 11.80 1.14
CA PRO A 97 14.45 11.73 0.74
C PRO A 97 15.12 13.09 0.69
N VAL A 98 14.42 14.15 0.30
CA VAL A 98 14.96 15.51 0.23
C VAL A 98 15.26 16.04 1.63
N ILE A 99 14.31 15.97 2.56
CA ILE A 99 14.45 16.46 3.93
C ILE A 99 15.52 15.65 4.67
N THR A 100 15.50 14.32 4.55
CA THR A 100 16.51 13.49 5.24
C THR A 100 17.93 13.75 4.75
N LYS A 101 18.10 14.01 3.46
CA LYS A 101 19.40 14.39 2.92
C LYS A 101 19.83 15.80 3.34
N ARG A 102 18.90 16.76 3.31
CA ARG A 102 19.16 18.17 3.66
C ARG A 102 19.51 18.34 5.15
N ASP A 103 18.70 17.76 6.03
CA ASP A 103 18.77 18.04 7.47
C ASP A 103 19.65 17.06 8.24
N PHE A 104 19.83 15.84 7.73
CA PHE A 104 20.65 14.81 8.37
C PHE A 104 21.86 14.37 7.55
N GLY A 105 22.05 14.88 6.34
CA GLY A 105 23.24 14.66 5.51
C GLY A 105 23.41 13.22 4.99
N THR A 106 22.43 12.32 5.21
CA THR A 106 22.60 10.90 4.88
C THR A 106 21.31 10.27 4.35
N ALA A 107 21.46 9.40 3.34
CA ALA A 107 20.35 8.59 2.82
C ALA A 107 19.92 7.46 3.78
N SER A 108 20.72 7.15 4.80
CA SER A 108 20.40 6.08 5.75
C SER A 108 19.14 6.37 6.55
N VAL A 109 18.85 7.64 6.85
CA VAL A 109 17.62 8.04 7.58
C VAL A 109 16.39 7.71 6.74
N TYR A 110 16.42 7.98 5.43
CA TYR A 110 15.35 7.58 4.52
C TYR A 110 15.15 6.07 4.49
N ALA A 111 16.22 5.30 4.26
CA ALA A 111 16.14 3.85 4.18
C ALA A 111 15.64 3.21 5.48
N THR A 112 16.10 3.70 6.63
CA THR A 112 15.65 3.22 7.94
C THR A 112 14.19 3.56 8.19
N SER A 113 13.73 4.75 7.80
CA SER A 113 12.31 5.15 7.93
C SER A 113 11.41 4.25 7.09
N ALA A 114 11.79 3.94 5.85
CA ALA A 114 11.05 3.03 4.98
C ALA A 114 11.00 1.59 5.54
N ALA A 115 12.11 1.11 6.10
CA ALA A 115 12.17 -0.20 6.75
C ALA A 115 11.26 -0.25 8.00
N LEU A 116 11.27 0.79 8.82
CA LEU A 116 10.43 0.88 10.02
C LEU A 116 8.94 1.01 9.67
N PHE A 117 8.61 1.73 8.62
CA PHE A 117 7.25 1.77 8.08
C PHE A 117 6.76 0.37 7.70
N SER A 118 7.57 -0.38 6.94
CA SER A 118 7.25 -1.75 6.55
C SER A 118 7.14 -2.69 7.77
N LEU A 119 8.02 -2.53 8.75
CA LEU A 119 8.01 -3.30 10.00
C LEU A 119 6.74 -3.01 10.81
N GLY A 120 6.35 -1.75 10.94
CA GLY A 120 5.09 -1.33 11.58
C GLY A 120 3.88 -2.00 10.94
N GLY A 121 3.80 -1.97 9.60
CA GLY A 121 2.74 -2.63 8.84
C GLY A 121 2.68 -4.15 9.06
N ALA A 122 3.83 -4.80 9.11
CA ALA A 122 3.95 -6.23 9.38
C ALA A 122 3.44 -6.61 10.78
N ILE A 123 3.92 -5.89 11.79
CA ILE A 123 3.54 -6.11 13.19
C ILE A 123 2.04 -5.90 13.36
N SER A 124 1.49 -4.81 12.82
CA SER A 124 0.06 -4.53 12.90
C SER A 124 -0.77 -5.60 12.20
N ALA A 125 -0.36 -6.07 11.03
CA ALA A 125 -1.05 -7.14 10.32
C ALA A 125 -1.13 -8.43 11.16
N ILE A 126 -0.03 -8.82 11.82
CA ILE A 126 0.00 -10.00 12.71
C ILE A 126 -0.92 -9.81 13.92
N ILE A 127 -0.92 -8.63 14.52
CA ILE A 127 -1.74 -8.29 15.68
C ILE A 127 -3.23 -8.35 15.31
N PHE A 128 -3.62 -7.67 14.24
CA PHE A 128 -5.03 -7.54 13.87
C PHE A 128 -5.63 -8.78 13.21
N ILE A 129 -4.83 -9.74 12.74
CA ILE A 129 -5.32 -11.09 12.36
C ILE A 129 -5.83 -11.85 13.59
N LYS A 130 -5.20 -11.66 14.75
CA LYS A 130 -5.54 -12.41 15.98
C LYS A 130 -6.63 -11.75 16.80
N ILE A 131 -6.81 -10.45 16.69
CA ILE A 131 -7.77 -9.68 17.50
C ILE A 131 -9.13 -9.62 16.83
N LYS A 132 -10.16 -10.17 17.49
CA LYS A 132 -11.55 -9.98 17.08
C LYS A 132 -12.04 -8.61 17.56
N VAL A 133 -12.23 -7.69 16.62
CA VAL A 133 -12.66 -6.32 16.90
C VAL A 133 -14.17 -6.21 16.75
N LYS A 134 -14.86 -5.60 17.73
CA LYS A 134 -16.33 -5.39 17.68
C LYS A 134 -16.72 -4.45 16.54
N ASN A 135 -16.00 -3.34 16.39
CA ASN A 135 -16.26 -2.31 15.37
C ASN A 135 -15.04 -2.13 14.46
N PRO A 136 -14.84 -3.00 13.45
CA PRO A 136 -13.65 -2.97 12.62
C PRO A 136 -13.48 -1.65 11.85
N GLY A 137 -14.58 -1.04 11.39
CA GLY A 137 -14.54 0.25 10.70
C GLY A 137 -14.01 1.38 11.60
N LEU A 138 -14.51 1.50 12.83
CA LEU A 138 -14.05 2.53 13.77
C LEU A 138 -12.57 2.34 14.11
N VAL A 139 -12.17 1.11 14.41
CA VAL A 139 -10.76 0.81 14.73
C VAL A 139 -9.84 1.11 13.55
N SER A 140 -10.28 0.78 12.33
CA SER A 140 -9.53 1.11 11.12
C SER A 140 -9.29 2.61 11.00
N VAL A 141 -10.32 3.43 11.15
CA VAL A 141 -10.23 4.90 11.04
C VAL A 141 -9.38 5.51 12.16
N VAL A 142 -9.57 5.07 13.40
CA VAL A 142 -8.80 5.57 14.56
C VAL A 142 -7.32 5.23 14.42
N VAL A 143 -7.01 3.98 14.09
CA VAL A 143 -5.61 3.56 13.91
C VAL A 143 -4.99 4.24 12.68
N TRP A 144 -5.79 4.47 11.61
CA TRP A 144 -5.34 5.23 10.46
C TRP A 144 -4.95 6.67 10.79
N GLY A 145 -5.53 7.24 11.84
CA GLY A 145 -5.13 8.56 12.36
C GLY A 145 -3.65 8.67 12.73
N LEU A 146 -2.98 7.55 13.07
CA LEU A 146 -1.53 7.53 13.32
C LEU A 146 -0.70 7.93 12.09
N PHE A 147 -1.27 7.79 10.88
CA PHE A 147 -0.59 8.18 9.65
C PHE A 147 -0.26 9.68 9.62
N ILE A 148 -1.01 10.53 10.34
CA ILE A 148 -0.75 11.97 10.41
C ILE A 148 0.64 12.29 10.98
N LEU A 149 1.22 11.38 11.75
CA LEU A 149 2.55 11.59 12.35
C LEU A 149 3.65 11.68 11.29
N ALA A 150 3.50 11.01 10.14
CA ALA A 150 4.50 11.03 9.07
C ALA A 150 4.64 12.43 8.43
N PRO A 151 3.59 13.06 7.88
CA PRO A 151 3.71 14.44 7.37
C PRO A 151 4.04 15.45 8.46
N LEU A 152 3.55 15.25 9.68
CA LEU A 152 3.81 16.17 10.79
C LEU A 152 5.30 16.21 11.16
N VAL A 153 5.96 15.05 11.24
CA VAL A 153 7.40 15.01 11.56
C VAL A 153 8.27 15.56 10.44
N LEU A 154 7.80 15.49 9.20
CA LEU A 154 8.50 16.10 8.07
C LEU A 154 8.36 17.63 8.04
N ALA A 155 7.23 18.15 8.54
CA ALA A 155 7.06 19.58 8.71
C ALA A 155 7.99 20.17 9.79
N PHE A 156 8.31 19.38 10.81
CA PHE A 156 9.18 19.78 11.93
C PHE A 156 10.24 18.71 12.22
N PRO A 157 11.28 18.58 11.37
CA PRO A 157 12.27 17.50 11.45
C PRO A 157 13.31 17.75 12.54
N VAL A 158 12.90 17.70 13.79
CA VAL A 158 13.78 17.98 14.95
C VAL A 158 14.80 16.89 15.20
N SER A 159 14.43 15.61 14.99
CA SER A 159 15.30 14.47 15.30
C SER A 159 15.00 13.28 14.39
N ARG A 160 16.08 12.58 13.96
CA ARG A 160 15.94 11.32 13.22
C ARG A 160 15.11 10.26 13.96
N TRP A 161 15.19 10.21 15.28
CA TRP A 161 14.42 9.27 16.07
C TRP A 161 12.91 9.54 16.02
N MET A 162 12.51 10.81 15.96
CA MET A 162 11.10 11.18 15.78
C MET A 162 10.59 10.74 14.40
N ILE A 163 11.41 10.88 13.35
CA ILE A 163 11.08 10.40 12.01
C ILE A 163 10.89 8.87 12.04
N PHE A 164 11.80 8.13 12.65
CA PHE A 164 11.73 6.68 12.78
C PHE A 164 10.45 6.23 13.48
N LEU A 165 10.12 6.86 14.59
CA LEU A 165 8.93 6.54 15.38
C LEU A 165 7.64 6.88 14.63
N ALA A 166 7.60 8.03 13.96
CA ALA A 166 6.46 8.48 13.17
C ALA A 166 6.20 7.55 11.97
N TYR A 167 7.25 7.14 11.25
CA TYR A 167 7.14 6.22 10.13
C TYR A 167 6.77 4.81 10.57
N PHE A 168 7.27 4.33 11.70
CA PHE A 168 6.82 3.07 12.28
C PHE A 168 5.33 3.12 12.64
N ALA A 169 4.87 4.20 13.30
CA ALA A 169 3.47 4.38 13.67
C ALA A 169 2.56 4.52 12.43
N ALA A 170 2.99 5.25 11.41
CA ALA A 170 2.30 5.37 10.15
C ALA A 170 2.18 4.01 9.44
N GLY A 171 3.28 3.24 9.39
CA GLY A 171 3.25 1.87 8.87
C GLY A 171 2.32 0.94 9.64
N PHE A 172 2.32 1.06 10.98
CA PHE A 172 1.42 0.29 11.83
C PHE A 172 -0.06 0.54 11.51
N SER A 173 -0.42 1.73 11.06
CA SER A 173 -1.80 2.05 10.70
C SER A 173 -2.30 1.34 9.42
N VAL A 174 -1.40 0.92 8.53
CA VAL A 174 -1.75 0.30 7.24
C VAL A 174 -2.38 -1.10 7.41
N GLY A 175 -1.88 -1.89 8.36
CA GLY A 175 -2.33 -3.28 8.53
C GLY A 175 -3.82 -3.45 8.80
N PRO A 176 -4.42 -2.76 9.80
CA PRO A 176 -5.86 -2.80 10.06
C PRO A 176 -6.67 -2.24 8.90
N TRP A 177 -6.21 -1.16 8.28
CA TRP A 177 -6.86 -0.57 7.13
C TRP A 177 -7.05 -1.59 6.00
N GLU A 178 -5.97 -2.22 5.54
CA GLU A 178 -6.04 -3.21 4.47
C GLU A 178 -6.90 -4.43 4.84
N ALA A 179 -6.73 -4.96 6.06
CA ALA A 179 -7.45 -6.16 6.49
C ALA A 179 -8.96 -5.91 6.59
N PHE A 180 -9.37 -4.80 7.17
CA PHE A 180 -10.79 -4.50 7.38
C PHE A 180 -11.48 -4.01 6.12
N TRP A 181 -10.80 -3.21 5.30
CA TRP A 181 -11.29 -2.79 4.00
C TRP A 181 -11.62 -3.99 3.11
N ALA A 182 -10.64 -4.86 2.89
CA ALA A 182 -10.83 -6.05 2.05
C ALA A 182 -11.98 -6.94 2.56
N THR A 183 -12.05 -7.13 3.87
CA THR A 183 -13.10 -7.95 4.49
C THR A 183 -14.48 -7.31 4.33
N GLN A 184 -14.59 -5.99 4.48
CA GLN A 184 -15.87 -5.30 4.40
C GLN A 184 -16.39 -5.27 2.96
N VAL A 185 -15.52 -5.03 1.98
CA VAL A 185 -15.88 -5.10 0.56
C VAL A 185 -16.37 -6.50 0.20
N GLN A 186 -15.68 -7.55 0.65
CA GLN A 186 -16.10 -8.94 0.39
C GLN A 186 -17.43 -9.31 1.03
N ARG A 187 -17.79 -8.70 2.15
CA ARG A 187 -19.05 -8.98 2.85
C ARG A 187 -20.24 -8.24 2.28
N GLU A 188 -20.07 -6.99 1.87
CA GLU A 188 -21.18 -6.12 1.50
C GLU A 188 -21.41 -6.03 -0.01
N VAL A 189 -20.34 -6.25 -0.81
CA VAL A 189 -20.46 -6.19 -2.27
C VAL A 189 -20.69 -7.59 -2.83
N PRO A 190 -21.76 -7.84 -3.61
CA PRO A 190 -22.00 -9.12 -4.26
C PRO A 190 -20.80 -9.57 -5.10
N ALA A 191 -20.52 -10.88 -5.09
CA ALA A 191 -19.35 -11.45 -5.76
C ALA A 191 -19.26 -11.11 -7.28
N GLU A 192 -20.42 -10.94 -7.93
CA GLU A 192 -20.52 -10.56 -9.35
C GLU A 192 -19.95 -9.18 -9.69
N TYR A 193 -19.85 -8.29 -8.68
CA TYR A 193 -19.29 -6.94 -8.81
C TYR A 193 -17.86 -6.83 -8.25
N GLN A 194 -17.38 -7.85 -7.55
CA GLN A 194 -16.00 -7.88 -7.05
C GLN A 194 -15.05 -8.24 -8.19
N GLY A 195 -14.23 -7.30 -8.61
CA GLY A 195 -13.26 -7.48 -9.71
C GLY A 195 -13.66 -6.85 -11.04
N ARG A 196 -14.73 -6.06 -11.04
CA ARG A 196 -15.11 -5.21 -12.19
C ARG A 196 -14.62 -3.78 -12.00
#